data_c63ce22a04f4b45a8f385ded42d43040
#
_entry.id   c63ce22a04f4b45a8f385ded42d43040
#
_cell.length_a   1.000
_cell.length_b   1.000
_cell.length_c   1.000
_cell.angle_alpha   90.00
_cell.angle_beta   90.00
_cell.angle_gamma   90.00
#
_symmetry.space_group_name_H-M   'P 1'
#
loop_
_entity.id
_entity.type
_entity.pdbx_description
1 polymer ?
#
loop_
_entity_poly.entity_id
_entity_poly.type
_entity_poly.pdbx_seq_one_letter_code
_entity_poly.pdbx_strand_id
1 'polypeptide(L)'
;MSFYNWIQKKIFNTYEEWYIKSPFYDRNGFHITIIDNSLKAMQRGLIMYTQISPPHPINGCESMKAIVSKDKNLINLYLKINNKKYCIPNISYEDTHQIMRTFVQKSILPKEKTYMEIVEEEHNKKMMDSFVALVELLFKDSKLAKSFLNKINLKNIEDDTEELWFKLYNELLLKEKVIELDWKEEKDIFLYSVKELSAGTNLVIDEQLLDENQNIPIWSGKLNSLWTDYVLAAMELHCDTYVLLLLTKEDFIKAQELARTVLQRIAPAKEV
;
A
#
# COMPACT_ATOMS: atom_id res chain seq x y z
N MET A 1 -0.76 6.91 35.46
CA MET A 1 -0.29 5.67 34.75
C MET A 1 -0.43 4.53 35.73
N SER A 2 -1.18 3.47 35.38
CA SER A 2 -1.33 2.29 36.24
C SER A 2 0.03 1.58 36.41
N PHE A 3 0.29 0.99 37.60
CA PHE A 3 1.50 0.16 37.84
C PHE A 3 1.61 -0.99 36.82
N TYR A 4 0.48 -1.56 36.42
CA TYR A 4 0.39 -2.57 35.37
C TYR A 4 0.93 -2.04 34.03
N ASN A 5 0.48 -0.87 33.56
CA ASN A 5 0.96 -0.25 32.32
C ASN A 5 2.46 0.10 32.39
N TRP A 6 2.98 0.43 33.55
CA TRP A 6 4.42 0.65 33.77
C TRP A 6 5.22 -0.63 33.55
N ILE A 7 4.77 -1.78 34.12
CA ILE A 7 5.40 -3.09 33.95
C ILE A 7 5.38 -3.50 32.48
N GLN A 8 4.21 -3.42 31.82
CA GLN A 8 4.07 -3.76 30.40
C GLN A 8 5.05 -2.96 29.54
N LYS A 9 5.14 -1.67 29.78
CA LYS A 9 6.01 -0.76 29.03
C LYS A 9 7.50 -1.02 29.30
N LYS A 10 7.90 -1.19 30.58
CA LYS A 10 9.31 -1.28 30.99
C LYS A 10 9.92 -2.69 30.84
N ILE A 11 9.12 -3.73 31.07
CA ILE A 11 9.60 -5.11 31.08
C ILE A 11 9.28 -5.80 29.75
N PHE A 12 8.04 -5.63 29.27
CA PHE A 12 7.57 -6.36 28.08
C PHE A 12 7.60 -5.54 26.79
N ASN A 13 8.00 -4.26 26.83
CA ASN A 13 7.99 -3.36 25.67
C ASN A 13 6.65 -3.33 24.92
N THR A 14 5.53 -3.49 25.66
CA THR A 14 4.16 -3.46 25.16
C THR A 14 3.52 -2.11 25.48
N TYR A 15 2.89 -1.52 24.49
CA TYR A 15 2.32 -0.17 24.53
C TYR A 15 0.81 -0.26 24.29
N GLU A 16 0.04 -0.70 25.28
CA GLU A 16 -1.37 -1.06 25.20
C GLU A 16 -2.29 0.12 24.81
N GLU A 17 -1.93 1.34 25.21
CA GLU A 17 -2.72 2.55 24.94
C GLU A 17 -2.37 3.21 23.60
N TRP A 18 -1.31 2.78 22.94
CA TRP A 18 -0.89 3.29 21.67
C TRP A 18 -1.64 2.62 20.53
N TYR A 19 -1.89 3.37 19.47
CA TYR A 19 -2.51 2.84 18.25
C TYR A 19 -1.48 2.69 17.13
N ILE A 20 -1.58 1.60 16.38
CA ILE A 20 -0.82 1.38 15.15
C ILE A 20 -1.76 1.11 13.99
N LYS A 21 -1.49 1.75 12.85
CA LYS A 21 -2.20 1.53 11.58
C LYS A 21 -1.21 1.26 10.45
N SER A 22 -1.44 0.20 9.72
CA SER A 22 -0.81 -0.17 8.46
C SER A 22 -1.70 -1.20 7.77
N PRO A 23 -1.45 -1.58 6.51
CA PRO A 23 -2.20 -2.68 5.88
C PRO A 23 -2.19 -4.00 6.66
N PHE A 24 -1.16 -4.25 7.48
CA PHE A 24 -1.08 -5.47 8.32
C PHE A 24 -1.60 -5.30 9.74
N TYR A 25 -1.73 -4.09 10.22
CA TYR A 25 -2.10 -3.80 11.61
C TYR A 25 -3.04 -2.61 11.68
N ASP A 26 -4.18 -2.80 12.34
CA ASP A 26 -5.13 -1.73 12.67
C ASP A 26 -5.69 -2.02 14.07
N ARG A 27 -4.96 -1.57 15.11
CA ARG A 27 -5.32 -1.88 16.51
C ARG A 27 -4.69 -0.99 17.55
N ASN A 28 -5.33 -0.94 18.71
CA ASN A 28 -4.71 -0.47 19.94
C ASN A 28 -3.85 -1.59 20.55
N GLY A 29 -2.79 -1.18 21.20
CA GLY A 29 -1.88 -2.07 21.90
C GLY A 29 -0.94 -2.86 20.99
N PHE A 30 0.35 -2.61 21.13
CA PHE A 30 1.34 -3.35 20.36
C PHE A 30 2.67 -3.51 21.11
N HIS A 31 3.38 -4.56 20.78
CA HIS A 31 4.77 -4.74 21.16
C HIS A 31 5.66 -3.93 20.22
N ILE A 32 6.74 -3.32 20.72
CA ILE A 32 7.62 -2.42 19.97
C ILE A 32 8.17 -3.03 18.65
N THR A 33 8.33 -4.34 18.60
CA THR A 33 8.81 -5.06 17.39
C THR A 33 7.86 -4.96 16.20
N ILE A 34 6.60 -4.58 16.43
CA ILE A 34 5.66 -4.38 15.32
C ILE A 34 6.10 -3.21 14.44
N ILE A 35 6.71 -2.16 15.02
CA ILE A 35 7.31 -1.07 14.24
C ILE A 35 8.43 -1.62 13.35
N ASP A 36 9.30 -2.46 13.91
CA ASP A 36 10.42 -3.08 13.19
C ASP A 36 9.92 -3.94 12.03
N ASN A 37 8.87 -4.76 12.29
CA ASN A 37 8.26 -5.62 11.28
C ASN A 37 7.58 -4.81 10.17
N SER A 38 6.87 -3.74 10.52
CA SER A 38 6.24 -2.85 9.54
C SER A 38 7.28 -2.17 8.64
N LEU A 39 8.35 -1.62 9.20
CA LEU A 39 9.41 -0.99 8.42
C LEU A 39 10.15 -2.00 7.53
N LYS A 40 10.37 -3.24 8.00
CA LYS A 40 10.90 -4.32 7.16
C LYS A 40 9.96 -4.71 6.03
N ALA A 41 8.65 -4.75 6.28
CA ALA A 41 7.65 -5.01 5.25
C ALA A 41 7.62 -3.88 4.20
N MET A 42 7.73 -2.61 4.63
CA MET A 42 7.88 -1.46 3.73
C MET A 42 9.16 -1.56 2.89
N GLN A 43 10.30 -1.91 3.49
CA GLN A 43 11.57 -2.08 2.79
C GLN A 43 11.52 -3.19 1.73
N ARG A 44 10.75 -4.25 1.99
CA ARG A 44 10.48 -5.33 1.03
C ARG A 44 9.43 -4.94 -0.01
N GLY A 45 8.80 -3.77 0.12
CA GLY A 45 7.75 -3.31 -0.79
C GLY A 45 6.39 -3.99 -0.58
N LEU A 46 6.17 -4.67 0.55
CA LEU A 46 4.92 -5.36 0.85
C LEU A 46 3.81 -4.41 1.29
N ILE A 47 4.16 -3.33 1.99
CA ILE A 47 3.23 -2.27 2.41
C ILE A 47 3.84 -0.90 2.10
N MET A 48 2.98 0.11 1.92
CA MET A 48 3.42 1.46 1.55
C MET A 48 3.57 2.40 2.75
N TYR A 49 2.93 2.10 3.88
CA TYR A 49 2.98 2.97 5.06
C TYR A 49 2.83 2.21 6.37
N THR A 50 3.23 2.86 7.46
CA THR A 50 2.87 2.52 8.83
C THR A 50 2.73 3.81 9.65
N GLN A 51 1.74 3.86 10.53
CA GLN A 51 1.44 5.00 11.40
C GLN A 51 1.35 4.54 12.84
N ILE A 52 1.87 5.37 13.75
CA ILE A 52 1.70 5.21 15.20
C ILE A 52 1.07 6.47 15.78
N SER A 53 0.21 6.29 16.76
CA SER A 53 -0.44 7.40 17.48
C SER A 53 -0.37 7.16 18.98
N PRO A 54 0.07 8.14 19.77
CA PRO A 54 0.07 8.04 21.23
C PRO A 54 -1.37 8.19 21.78
N PRO A 55 -1.65 7.70 23.00
CA PRO A 55 -2.96 7.87 23.63
C PRO A 55 -3.32 9.33 23.91
N HIS A 56 -2.31 10.17 24.08
CA HIS A 56 -2.42 11.63 24.23
C HIS A 56 -1.29 12.30 23.43
N PRO A 57 -1.51 13.47 22.83
CA PRO A 57 -0.47 14.16 22.07
C PRO A 57 0.81 14.37 22.88
N ILE A 58 1.94 14.01 22.31
CA ILE A 58 3.27 14.19 22.91
C ILE A 58 3.89 15.47 22.32
N ASN A 59 4.08 16.50 23.12
CA ASN A 59 4.49 17.83 22.67
C ASN A 59 3.65 18.31 21.47
N GLY A 60 2.34 18.08 21.52
CA GLY A 60 1.40 18.41 20.46
C GLY A 60 1.35 17.42 19.30
N CYS A 61 2.22 16.41 19.26
CA CYS A 61 2.22 15.40 18.20
C CYS A 61 1.14 14.34 18.43
N GLU A 62 0.20 14.26 17.50
CA GLU A 62 -0.96 13.36 17.51
C GLU A 62 -0.65 12.02 16.82
N SER A 63 0.22 12.05 15.80
CA SER A 63 0.62 10.83 15.07
C SER A 63 1.94 11.01 14.35
N MET A 64 2.57 9.87 14.05
CA MET A 64 3.77 9.78 13.21
C MET A 64 3.55 8.68 12.17
N LYS A 65 3.64 9.02 10.87
CA LYS A 65 3.36 8.14 9.74
C LYS A 65 4.57 8.05 8.82
N ALA A 66 5.13 6.87 8.68
CA ALA A 66 6.17 6.57 7.71
C ALA A 66 5.52 6.15 6.39
N ILE A 67 5.96 6.72 5.27
CA ILE A 67 5.50 6.40 3.92
C ILE A 67 6.72 6.16 3.04
N VAL A 68 6.69 5.10 2.22
CA VAL A 68 7.77 4.81 1.25
C VAL A 68 7.92 5.98 0.29
N SER A 69 9.14 6.53 0.14
CA SER A 69 9.44 7.62 -0.78
C SER A 69 9.40 7.14 -2.25
N LYS A 70 9.51 8.08 -3.20
CA LYS A 70 9.71 7.74 -4.63
C LYS A 70 10.94 6.86 -4.83
N ASP A 71 12.04 7.18 -4.14
CA ASP A 71 13.14 6.24 -3.97
C ASP A 71 12.72 5.20 -2.93
N LYS A 72 12.48 3.97 -3.38
CA LYS A 72 12.02 2.84 -2.55
C LYS A 72 12.95 2.51 -1.38
N ASN A 73 14.19 3.02 -1.40
CA ASN A 73 15.17 2.86 -0.32
C ASN A 73 15.03 3.90 0.79
N LEU A 74 14.13 4.87 0.62
CA LEU A 74 13.96 5.99 1.54
C LEU A 74 12.51 6.10 2.01
N ILE A 75 12.34 6.80 3.14
CA ILE A 75 11.05 7.07 3.79
C ILE A 75 10.80 8.57 3.85
N ASN A 76 9.56 8.96 3.64
CA ASN A 76 9.04 10.25 4.06
C ASN A 76 8.32 10.06 5.40
N LEU A 77 8.82 10.69 6.45
CA LEU A 77 8.23 10.59 7.79
C LEU A 77 7.36 11.82 8.07
N TYR A 78 6.06 11.60 8.17
CA TYR A 78 5.07 12.63 8.44
C TYR A 78 4.76 12.70 9.94
N LEU A 79 4.61 13.92 10.46
CA LEU A 79 4.21 14.19 11.83
C LEU A 79 2.96 15.08 11.81
N LYS A 80 1.94 14.74 12.57
CA LYS A 80 0.79 15.62 12.82
C LYS A 80 0.99 16.28 14.18
N ILE A 81 1.26 17.59 14.19
CA ILE A 81 1.57 18.36 15.40
C ILE A 81 0.63 19.58 15.46
N ASN A 82 -0.20 19.67 16.52
CA ASN A 82 -1.14 20.80 16.72
C ASN A 82 -2.01 21.05 15.47
N ASN A 83 -2.60 20.00 14.90
CA ASN A 83 -3.40 20.04 13.66
C ASN A 83 -2.65 20.50 12.40
N LYS A 84 -1.33 20.58 12.43
CA LYS A 84 -0.50 20.87 11.26
C LYS A 84 0.28 19.62 10.87
N LYS A 85 0.55 19.48 9.58
CA LYS A 85 1.28 18.35 9.03
C LYS A 85 2.70 18.77 8.66
N TYR A 86 3.65 17.97 9.09
CA TYR A 86 5.08 18.17 8.81
C TYR A 86 5.67 16.92 8.15
N CYS A 87 6.76 17.08 7.41
CA CYS A 87 7.49 15.99 6.79
C CYS A 87 8.99 16.10 7.02
N ILE A 88 9.61 14.98 7.33
CA ILE A 88 11.04 14.76 7.17
C ILE A 88 11.19 13.92 5.90
N PRO A 89 11.61 14.51 4.78
CA PRO A 89 11.67 13.80 3.50
C PRO A 89 12.93 12.97 3.37
N ASN A 90 12.81 11.85 2.68
CA ASN A 90 13.93 11.04 2.17
C ASN A 90 14.94 10.61 3.24
N ILE A 91 14.47 10.15 4.39
CA ILE A 91 15.32 9.57 5.44
C ILE A 91 15.48 8.06 5.25
N SER A 92 16.55 7.50 5.79
CA SER A 92 16.79 6.06 5.74
C SER A 92 15.77 5.27 6.57
N TYR A 93 15.62 3.97 6.26
CA TYR A 93 14.83 3.06 7.10
C TYR A 93 15.38 2.97 8.53
N GLU A 94 16.68 3.01 8.69
CA GLU A 94 17.34 2.95 10.00
C GLU A 94 17.06 4.21 10.83
N ASP A 95 17.17 5.41 10.24
CA ASP A 95 16.83 6.65 10.93
C ASP A 95 15.34 6.69 11.29
N THR A 96 14.48 6.26 10.37
CA THR A 96 13.02 6.15 10.62
C THR A 96 12.74 5.24 11.80
N HIS A 97 13.35 4.07 11.81
CA HIS A 97 13.25 3.10 12.89
C HIS A 97 13.67 3.70 14.24
N GLN A 98 14.82 4.37 14.29
CA GLN A 98 15.32 5.01 15.49
C GLN A 98 14.38 6.12 15.99
N ILE A 99 13.87 6.97 15.07
CA ILE A 99 12.96 8.06 15.40
C ILE A 99 11.65 7.49 15.97
N MET A 100 11.00 6.55 15.26
CA MET A 100 9.72 5.99 15.68
C MET A 100 9.83 5.26 17.03
N ARG A 101 10.87 4.46 17.23
CA ARG A 101 11.10 3.81 18.53
C ARG A 101 11.36 4.80 19.64
N THR A 102 12.16 5.83 19.39
CA THR A 102 12.44 6.87 20.38
C THR A 102 11.17 7.63 20.77
N PHE A 103 10.31 7.93 19.80
CA PHE A 103 9.02 8.55 20.05
C PHE A 103 8.14 7.69 20.95
N VAL A 104 8.01 6.39 20.68
CA VAL A 104 7.20 5.48 21.49
C VAL A 104 7.81 5.25 22.88
N GLN A 105 9.12 4.96 22.94
CA GLN A 105 9.79 4.56 24.18
C GLN A 105 10.08 5.73 25.13
N LYS A 106 10.46 6.88 24.58
CA LYS A 106 10.97 8.02 25.34
C LYS A 106 10.10 9.27 25.26
N SER A 107 9.06 9.25 24.40
CA SER A 107 8.21 10.42 24.13
C SER A 107 9.01 11.64 23.62
N ILE A 108 10.02 11.37 22.79
CA ILE A 108 10.91 12.39 22.22
C ILE A 108 10.60 12.52 20.73
N LEU A 109 10.33 13.74 20.27
CA LEU A 109 10.20 14.10 18.86
C LEU A 109 11.57 14.33 18.23
N PRO A 110 11.71 14.15 16.89
CA PRO A 110 12.89 14.61 16.16
C PRO A 110 13.03 16.14 16.31
N LYS A 111 14.24 16.64 16.06
CA LYS A 111 14.52 18.08 16.19
C LYS A 111 13.70 18.88 15.18
N GLU A 112 13.03 19.98 15.61
CA GLU A 112 12.20 20.82 14.75
C GLU A 112 12.84 21.27 13.44
N LYS A 113 14.17 21.48 13.45
CA LYS A 113 14.93 21.88 12.25
C LYS A 113 14.97 20.79 11.16
N THR A 114 14.54 19.56 11.45
CA THR A 114 14.60 18.43 10.52
C THR A 114 13.33 18.21 9.74
N TYR A 115 12.21 18.89 10.06
CA TYR A 115 10.95 18.74 9.38
C TYR A 115 10.38 20.07 8.87
N MET A 116 9.66 19.97 7.76
CA MET A 116 9.03 21.08 7.05
C MET A 116 7.52 20.98 7.16
N GLU A 117 6.83 22.12 7.36
CA GLU A 117 5.36 22.16 7.27
C GLU A 117 4.88 21.85 5.86
N ILE A 118 3.83 21.06 5.74
CA ILE A 118 3.20 20.69 4.48
C ILE A 118 1.85 21.38 4.38
N VAL A 119 1.56 21.93 3.22
CA VAL A 119 0.22 22.43 2.90
C VAL A 119 -0.67 21.23 2.62
N GLU A 120 -1.56 20.89 3.56
CA GLU A 120 -2.42 19.71 3.51
C GLU A 120 -3.31 19.68 2.27
N GLU A 121 -3.82 20.85 1.83
CA GLU A 121 -4.63 20.97 0.62
C GLU A 121 -3.88 20.52 -0.64
N GLU A 122 -2.61 20.90 -0.79
CA GLU A 122 -1.79 20.49 -1.93
C GLU A 122 -1.49 19.00 -1.91
N HIS A 123 -1.25 18.44 -0.73
CA HIS A 123 -0.99 17.02 -0.55
C HIS A 123 -2.23 16.19 -0.92
N ASN A 124 -3.39 16.52 -0.36
CA ASN A 124 -4.66 15.88 -0.65
C ASN A 124 -5.03 16.01 -2.14
N LYS A 125 -4.87 17.18 -2.73
CA LYS A 125 -5.12 17.40 -4.15
C LYS A 125 -4.27 16.46 -5.01
N LYS A 126 -2.98 16.33 -4.71
CA LYS A 126 -2.10 15.41 -5.44
C LYS A 126 -2.55 13.96 -5.32
N MET A 127 -3.00 13.52 -4.14
CA MET A 127 -3.53 12.17 -3.96
C MET A 127 -4.82 11.98 -4.77
N MET A 128 -5.74 12.97 -4.73
CA MET A 128 -6.98 12.94 -5.51
C MET A 128 -6.71 12.84 -7.02
N ASP A 129 -5.84 13.73 -7.55
CA ASP A 129 -5.48 13.71 -8.97
C ASP A 129 -4.85 12.38 -9.38
N SER A 130 -4.01 11.79 -8.51
CA SER A 130 -3.39 10.49 -8.76
C SER A 130 -4.41 9.36 -8.73
N PHE A 131 -5.38 9.38 -7.80
CA PHE A 131 -6.44 8.38 -7.76
C PHE A 131 -7.34 8.45 -9.00
N VAL A 132 -7.74 9.66 -9.41
CA VAL A 132 -8.52 9.88 -10.64
C VAL A 132 -7.78 9.35 -11.86
N ALA A 133 -6.50 9.70 -12.01
CA ALA A 133 -5.67 9.22 -13.11
C ALA A 133 -5.52 7.68 -13.11
N LEU A 134 -5.39 7.07 -11.92
CA LEU A 134 -5.34 5.62 -11.78
C LEU A 134 -6.65 4.94 -12.21
N VAL A 135 -7.78 5.48 -11.78
CA VAL A 135 -9.11 5.00 -12.19
C VAL A 135 -9.26 5.06 -13.72
N GLU A 136 -8.92 6.18 -14.34
CA GLU A 136 -8.98 6.33 -15.80
C GLU A 136 -8.07 5.34 -16.52
N LEU A 137 -6.86 5.12 -16.00
CA LEU A 137 -5.89 4.18 -16.54
C LEU A 137 -6.39 2.72 -16.49
N LEU A 138 -6.96 2.30 -15.35
CA LEU A 138 -7.38 0.91 -15.14
C LEU A 138 -8.67 0.57 -15.89
N PHE A 139 -9.63 1.50 -15.97
CA PHE A 139 -10.86 1.25 -16.74
C PHE A 139 -10.63 1.26 -18.24
N LYS A 140 -9.71 2.07 -18.75
CA LYS A 140 -9.51 2.29 -20.21
C LYS A 140 -10.79 2.73 -20.95
N ASP A 141 -11.82 3.13 -20.20
CA ASP A 141 -13.10 3.61 -20.68
C ASP A 141 -13.51 4.85 -19.85
N SER A 142 -13.53 6.01 -20.49
CA SER A 142 -13.81 7.28 -19.82
C SER A 142 -15.23 7.38 -19.24
N LYS A 143 -16.20 6.65 -19.81
CA LYS A 143 -17.58 6.64 -19.29
C LYS A 143 -17.66 5.81 -18.01
N LEU A 144 -17.04 4.64 -17.99
CA LEU A 144 -16.97 3.78 -16.80
C LEU A 144 -16.22 4.48 -15.67
N ALA A 145 -15.04 5.05 -15.98
CA ALA A 145 -14.25 5.81 -15.02
C ALA A 145 -15.04 6.96 -14.39
N LYS A 146 -15.68 7.79 -15.19
CA LYS A 146 -16.53 8.89 -14.70
C LYS A 146 -17.73 8.39 -13.89
N SER A 147 -18.38 7.30 -14.33
CA SER A 147 -19.48 6.69 -13.59
C SER A 147 -19.06 6.25 -12.20
N PHE A 148 -17.88 5.64 -12.06
CA PHE A 148 -17.34 5.24 -10.77
C PHE A 148 -16.96 6.45 -9.91
N LEU A 149 -16.21 7.42 -10.46
CA LEU A 149 -15.77 8.61 -9.72
C LEU A 149 -16.93 9.44 -9.16
N ASN A 150 -18.07 9.47 -9.88
CA ASN A 150 -19.28 10.17 -9.40
C ASN A 150 -19.97 9.48 -8.20
N LYS A 151 -19.65 8.22 -7.91
CA LYS A 151 -20.23 7.46 -6.79
C LYS A 151 -19.41 7.55 -5.51
N ILE A 152 -18.20 8.09 -5.56
CA ILE A 152 -17.27 8.10 -4.43
C ILE A 152 -16.98 9.53 -3.95
N ASN A 153 -16.57 9.63 -2.67
CA ASN A 153 -16.15 10.89 -2.07
C ASN A 153 -14.63 10.88 -1.88
N LEU A 154 -13.94 11.84 -2.48
CA LEU A 154 -12.48 11.95 -2.42
C LEU A 154 -11.98 13.01 -1.42
N LYS A 155 -12.87 13.64 -0.62
CA LYS A 155 -12.49 14.76 0.26
C LYS A 155 -11.41 14.38 1.29
N ASN A 156 -11.49 13.17 1.84
CA ASN A 156 -10.58 12.68 2.87
C ASN A 156 -9.74 11.50 2.34
N ILE A 157 -9.27 11.60 1.11
CA ILE A 157 -8.62 10.49 0.42
C ILE A 157 -7.49 9.84 1.21
N GLU A 158 -6.72 10.60 1.97
CA GLU A 158 -5.59 10.04 2.75
C GLU A 158 -6.04 9.11 3.87
N ASP A 159 -7.17 9.41 4.51
CA ASP A 159 -7.73 8.58 5.58
C ASP A 159 -8.54 7.40 5.03
N ASP A 160 -9.14 7.57 3.85
CA ASP A 160 -10.08 6.64 3.22
C ASP A 160 -9.41 5.79 2.11
N THR A 161 -8.08 5.83 1.96
CA THR A 161 -7.38 5.15 0.85
C THR A 161 -7.71 3.67 0.73
N GLU A 162 -7.80 2.94 1.85
CA GLU A 162 -8.10 1.50 1.85
C GLU A 162 -9.55 1.23 1.39
N GLU A 163 -10.51 2.03 1.89
CA GLU A 163 -11.91 1.92 1.48
C GLU A 163 -12.09 2.25 0.00
N LEU A 164 -11.43 3.32 -0.49
CA LEU A 164 -11.47 3.72 -1.90
C LEU A 164 -10.82 2.67 -2.79
N TRP A 165 -9.72 2.05 -2.33
CA TRP A 165 -9.05 0.96 -3.04
C TRP A 165 -9.94 -0.26 -3.19
N PHE A 166 -10.63 -0.64 -2.13
CA PHE A 166 -11.58 -1.75 -2.15
C PHE A 166 -12.80 -1.46 -3.02
N LYS A 167 -13.31 -0.22 -3.01
CA LYS A 167 -14.38 0.20 -3.93
C LYS A 167 -13.93 0.14 -5.39
N LEU A 168 -12.70 0.57 -5.69
CA LEU A 168 -12.13 0.49 -7.03
C LEU A 168 -12.01 -0.96 -7.49
N TYR A 169 -11.44 -1.82 -6.65
CA TYR A 169 -11.34 -3.26 -6.93
C TYR A 169 -12.71 -3.87 -7.26
N ASN A 170 -13.73 -3.65 -6.42
CA ASN A 170 -15.07 -4.19 -6.63
C ASN A 170 -15.68 -3.72 -7.97
N GLU A 171 -15.53 -2.44 -8.32
CA GLU A 171 -16.06 -1.93 -9.59
C GLU A 171 -15.27 -2.48 -10.79
N LEU A 172 -13.94 -2.64 -10.68
CA LEU A 172 -13.12 -3.27 -11.72
C LEU A 172 -13.50 -4.74 -11.93
N LEU A 173 -13.74 -5.47 -10.85
CA LEU A 173 -14.21 -6.87 -10.91
C LEU A 173 -15.58 -6.97 -11.57
N LEU A 174 -16.53 -6.10 -11.18
CA LEU A 174 -17.86 -6.03 -11.79
C LEU A 174 -17.83 -5.70 -13.30
N LYS A 175 -16.81 -4.98 -13.74
CA LYS A 175 -16.61 -4.60 -15.15
C LYS A 175 -15.64 -5.53 -15.90
N GLU A 176 -15.28 -6.66 -15.31
CA GLU A 176 -14.39 -7.66 -15.91
C GLU A 176 -13.03 -7.08 -16.34
N LYS A 177 -12.53 -6.05 -15.58
CA LYS A 177 -11.22 -5.43 -15.81
C LYS A 177 -10.12 -6.12 -15.03
N VAL A 178 -10.49 -6.85 -13.99
CA VAL A 178 -9.63 -7.68 -13.15
C VAL A 178 -10.29 -9.02 -12.93
N ILE A 179 -9.51 -10.02 -12.56
CA ILE A 179 -9.99 -11.34 -12.16
C ILE A 179 -9.42 -11.66 -10.78
N GLU A 180 -10.27 -12.15 -9.91
CA GLU A 180 -9.91 -12.61 -8.57
C GLU A 180 -9.70 -14.13 -8.57
N LEU A 181 -8.58 -14.57 -7.99
CA LEU A 181 -8.24 -15.99 -7.82
C LEU A 181 -7.85 -16.27 -6.37
N ASP A 182 -8.28 -17.42 -5.85
CA ASP A 182 -7.79 -17.92 -4.56
C ASP A 182 -6.29 -18.23 -4.64
N TRP A 183 -5.57 -18.07 -3.51
CA TRP A 183 -4.12 -18.34 -3.49
C TRP A 183 -3.75 -19.81 -3.78
N LYS A 184 -4.69 -20.74 -3.63
CA LYS A 184 -4.57 -22.18 -3.93
C LYS A 184 -5.19 -22.57 -5.26
N GLU A 185 -5.48 -21.62 -6.13
CA GLU A 185 -6.17 -21.89 -7.38
C GLU A 185 -5.41 -22.88 -8.25
N GLU A 186 -6.15 -23.72 -8.95
CA GLU A 186 -5.60 -24.71 -9.88
C GLU A 186 -5.10 -24.07 -11.17
N LYS A 187 -4.11 -24.71 -11.81
CA LYS A 187 -3.49 -24.24 -13.04
C LYS A 187 -4.49 -23.95 -14.15
N ASP A 188 -5.48 -24.82 -14.33
CA ASP A 188 -6.45 -24.69 -15.42
C ASP A 188 -7.33 -23.45 -15.25
N ILE A 189 -7.74 -23.12 -14.03
CA ILE A 189 -8.51 -21.92 -13.72
C ILE A 189 -7.63 -20.67 -13.90
N PHE A 190 -6.37 -20.73 -13.44
CA PHE A 190 -5.40 -19.64 -13.70
C PHE A 190 -5.22 -19.40 -15.21
N LEU A 191 -5.02 -20.46 -16.00
CA LEU A 191 -4.87 -20.36 -17.45
C LEU A 191 -6.12 -19.79 -18.12
N TYR A 192 -7.30 -20.25 -17.73
CA TYR A 192 -8.56 -19.70 -18.22
C TYR A 192 -8.65 -18.21 -17.94
N SER A 193 -8.37 -17.79 -16.70
CA SER A 193 -8.41 -16.40 -16.26
C SER A 193 -7.43 -15.50 -17.02
N VAL A 194 -6.20 -15.99 -17.26
CA VAL A 194 -5.22 -15.25 -18.04
C VAL A 194 -5.63 -15.13 -19.51
N LYS A 195 -6.26 -16.16 -20.09
CA LYS A 195 -6.81 -16.11 -21.45
C LYS A 195 -7.92 -15.05 -21.55
N GLU A 196 -8.83 -14.98 -20.58
CA GLU A 196 -9.88 -13.95 -20.52
C GLU A 196 -9.27 -12.54 -20.44
N LEU A 197 -8.32 -12.32 -19.53
CA LEU A 197 -7.64 -11.02 -19.40
C LEU A 197 -6.87 -10.61 -20.65
N SER A 198 -6.35 -11.58 -21.40
CA SER A 198 -5.57 -11.34 -22.62
C SER A 198 -6.42 -11.35 -23.90
N ALA A 199 -7.74 -11.52 -23.78
CA ALA A 199 -8.65 -11.51 -24.92
C ALA A 199 -8.50 -10.20 -25.74
N GLY A 200 -8.33 -10.35 -27.06
CA GLY A 200 -8.09 -9.20 -27.94
C GLY A 200 -6.63 -8.71 -28.00
N THR A 201 -5.71 -9.38 -27.31
CA THR A 201 -4.26 -9.18 -27.47
C THR A 201 -3.64 -10.30 -28.31
N ASN A 202 -2.41 -10.11 -28.78
CA ASN A 202 -1.65 -11.15 -29.49
C ASN A 202 -0.70 -11.91 -28.55
N LEU A 203 -1.03 -11.97 -27.25
CA LEU A 203 -0.18 -12.65 -26.27
C LEU A 203 -0.23 -14.17 -26.44
N VAL A 204 0.93 -14.76 -26.45
CA VAL A 204 1.09 -16.23 -26.46
C VAL A 204 1.13 -16.70 -25.00
N ILE A 205 0.25 -17.65 -24.67
CA ILE A 205 0.23 -18.34 -23.38
C ILE A 205 0.73 -19.74 -23.63
N ASP A 206 1.98 -20.01 -23.28
CA ASP A 206 2.57 -21.34 -23.40
C ASP A 206 2.24 -22.16 -22.14
N GLU A 207 1.20 -22.98 -22.23
CA GLU A 207 0.72 -23.84 -21.14
C GLU A 207 1.73 -24.90 -20.71
N GLN A 208 2.66 -25.28 -21.60
CA GLN A 208 3.67 -26.31 -21.32
C GLN A 208 4.75 -25.81 -20.36
N LEU A 209 4.92 -24.50 -20.25
CA LEU A 209 5.84 -23.89 -19.27
C LEU A 209 5.33 -23.92 -17.83
N LEU A 210 4.01 -24.12 -17.66
CA LEU A 210 3.37 -24.05 -16.34
C LEU A 210 3.23 -25.47 -15.77
N ASP A 211 3.89 -25.71 -14.64
CA ASP A 211 3.83 -26.98 -13.91
C ASP A 211 2.65 -26.95 -12.93
N GLU A 212 1.84 -28.01 -12.91
CA GLU A 212 0.67 -28.15 -12.02
C GLU A 212 1.03 -28.07 -10.52
N ASN A 213 2.26 -28.46 -10.15
CA ASN A 213 2.74 -28.40 -8.77
C ASN A 213 3.26 -27.01 -8.34
N GLN A 214 3.12 -26.00 -9.18
CA GLN A 214 3.50 -24.62 -8.89
C GLN A 214 2.26 -23.81 -8.53
N ASN A 215 2.44 -22.50 -8.33
CA ASN A 215 1.41 -21.56 -7.88
C ASN A 215 1.36 -20.30 -8.74
N ILE A 216 0.35 -19.47 -8.50
CA ILE A 216 0.10 -18.22 -9.24
C ILE A 216 1.35 -17.33 -9.35
N PRO A 217 2.14 -17.03 -8.29
CA PRO A 217 3.39 -16.26 -8.41
C PRO A 217 4.39 -16.84 -9.41
N ILE A 218 4.59 -18.16 -9.39
CA ILE A 218 5.55 -18.83 -10.29
C ILE A 218 5.03 -18.80 -11.72
N TRP A 219 3.77 -19.16 -11.94
CA TRP A 219 3.14 -19.13 -13.26
C TRP A 219 3.15 -17.72 -13.86
N SER A 220 2.75 -16.73 -13.09
CA SER A 220 2.75 -15.31 -13.48
C SER A 220 4.17 -14.83 -13.84
N GLY A 221 5.16 -15.24 -13.05
CA GLY A 221 6.57 -14.92 -13.31
C GLY A 221 7.07 -15.47 -14.63
N LYS A 222 6.69 -16.71 -14.95
CA LYS A 222 7.02 -17.36 -16.23
C LYS A 222 6.37 -16.65 -17.41
N LEU A 223 5.06 -16.35 -17.34
CA LEU A 223 4.36 -15.61 -18.38
C LEU A 223 4.97 -14.22 -18.59
N ASN A 224 5.20 -13.48 -17.52
CA ASN A 224 5.85 -12.17 -17.58
C ASN A 224 7.25 -12.20 -18.17
N SER A 225 7.97 -13.32 -18.09
CA SER A 225 9.28 -13.48 -18.74
C SER A 225 9.21 -13.67 -20.25
N LEU A 226 8.09 -14.15 -20.77
CA LEU A 226 7.85 -14.34 -22.20
C LEU A 226 7.35 -13.07 -22.88
N TRP A 227 6.63 -12.22 -22.15
CA TRP A 227 5.94 -11.08 -22.72
C TRP A 227 6.81 -9.83 -22.77
N THR A 228 6.94 -9.23 -23.96
CA THR A 228 7.76 -8.04 -24.18
C THR A 228 7.01 -6.74 -23.85
N ASP A 229 5.70 -6.71 -24.12
CA ASP A 229 4.92 -5.47 -24.13
C ASP A 229 3.89 -5.39 -23.00
N TYR A 230 3.61 -6.51 -22.35
CA TYR A 230 2.60 -6.62 -21.30
C TYR A 230 3.18 -7.14 -19.99
N VAL A 231 2.47 -6.87 -18.91
CA VAL A 231 2.73 -7.38 -17.57
C VAL A 231 1.42 -7.93 -16.98
N LEU A 232 1.44 -9.18 -16.54
CA LEU A 232 0.44 -9.71 -15.63
C LEU A 232 0.76 -9.18 -14.24
N ALA A 233 -0.01 -8.22 -13.82
CA ALA A 233 0.11 -7.53 -12.55
C ALA A 233 -0.98 -7.98 -11.58
N ALA A 234 -0.85 -7.60 -10.31
CA ALA A 234 -1.91 -7.77 -9.33
C ALA A 234 -2.09 -6.49 -8.51
N MET A 235 -3.33 -6.22 -8.13
CA MET A 235 -3.70 -5.26 -7.09
C MET A 235 -3.56 -5.93 -5.74
N GLU A 236 -2.79 -5.33 -4.83
CA GLU A 236 -2.63 -5.85 -3.47
C GLU A 236 -3.84 -5.48 -2.61
N LEU A 237 -4.51 -6.48 -2.05
CA LEU A 237 -5.62 -6.30 -1.10
C LEU A 237 -5.28 -6.77 0.32
N HIS A 238 -4.06 -7.29 0.54
CA HIS A 238 -3.59 -7.86 1.81
C HIS A 238 -4.48 -8.99 2.35
N CYS A 239 -5.00 -9.82 1.46
CA CYS A 239 -5.82 -11.00 1.75
C CYS A 239 -5.31 -12.21 0.95
N ASP A 240 -5.92 -13.38 1.17
CA ASP A 240 -5.49 -14.64 0.56
C ASP A 240 -6.01 -14.80 -0.89
N THR A 241 -6.09 -13.70 -1.64
CA THR A 241 -6.53 -13.70 -3.04
C THR A 241 -5.58 -12.90 -3.93
N TYR A 242 -5.50 -13.29 -5.20
CA TYR A 242 -4.80 -12.54 -6.25
C TYR A 242 -5.81 -11.82 -7.13
N VAL A 243 -5.73 -10.50 -7.16
CA VAL A 243 -6.53 -9.67 -8.09
C VAL A 243 -5.70 -9.34 -9.30
N LEU A 244 -5.81 -10.18 -10.33
CA LEU A 244 -5.00 -10.12 -11.54
C LEU A 244 -5.54 -9.08 -12.53
N LEU A 245 -4.62 -8.38 -13.19
CA LEU A 245 -4.90 -7.45 -14.28
C LEU A 245 -3.78 -7.48 -15.31
N LEU A 246 -4.14 -7.27 -16.58
CA LEU A 246 -3.18 -7.21 -17.67
C LEU A 246 -2.98 -5.76 -18.13
N LEU A 247 -1.74 -5.29 -18.04
CA LEU A 247 -1.37 -3.93 -18.42
C LEU A 247 -0.26 -3.95 -19.47
N THR A 248 -0.20 -2.94 -20.34
CA THR A 248 1.02 -2.68 -21.09
C THR A 248 2.15 -2.30 -20.13
N LYS A 249 3.41 -2.49 -20.50
CA LYS A 249 4.54 -2.09 -19.64
C LYS A 249 4.51 -0.61 -19.29
N GLU A 250 4.08 0.25 -20.21
CA GLU A 250 3.94 1.67 -19.96
C GLU A 250 2.83 1.96 -18.92
N ASP A 251 1.64 1.38 -19.13
CA ASP A 251 0.52 1.52 -18.19
C ASP A 251 0.86 0.95 -16.81
N PHE A 252 1.58 -0.17 -16.76
CA PHE A 252 2.01 -0.78 -15.50
C PHE A 252 2.91 0.15 -14.68
N ILE A 253 3.91 0.79 -15.31
CA ILE A 253 4.80 1.75 -14.63
C ILE A 253 3.98 2.93 -14.09
N LYS A 254 3.06 3.48 -14.90
CA LYS A 254 2.16 4.55 -14.47
C LYS A 254 1.25 4.12 -13.31
N ALA A 255 0.63 2.94 -13.43
CA ALA A 255 -0.25 2.38 -12.40
C ALA A 255 0.48 2.21 -11.06
N GLN A 256 1.74 1.71 -11.09
CA GLN A 256 2.55 1.59 -9.88
C GLN A 256 2.83 2.93 -9.20
N GLU A 257 3.16 3.97 -9.97
CA GLU A 257 3.43 5.31 -9.41
C GLU A 257 2.16 5.94 -8.82
N LEU A 258 1.04 5.83 -9.53
CA LEU A 258 -0.24 6.38 -9.10
C LEU A 258 -0.77 5.64 -7.85
N ALA A 259 -0.73 4.30 -7.85
CA ALA A 259 -1.11 3.49 -6.70
C ALA A 259 -0.27 3.84 -5.46
N ARG A 260 1.05 3.98 -5.61
CA ARG A 260 1.94 4.41 -4.51
C ARG A 260 1.58 5.78 -3.97
N THR A 261 1.23 6.72 -4.82
CA THR A 261 0.86 8.08 -4.38
C THR A 261 -0.39 8.05 -3.50
N VAL A 262 -1.29 7.11 -3.73
CA VAL A 262 -2.49 6.88 -2.91
C VAL A 262 -2.29 5.79 -1.84
N LEU A 263 -1.04 5.51 -1.48
CA LEU A 263 -0.63 4.56 -0.43
C LEU A 263 -1.04 3.11 -0.69
N GLN A 264 -1.29 2.77 -1.95
CA GLN A 264 -1.69 1.44 -2.39
C GLN A 264 -0.63 0.79 -3.28
N ARG A 265 -0.80 -0.50 -3.59
CA ARG A 265 0.19 -1.27 -4.33
C ARG A 265 -0.40 -1.99 -5.53
N ILE A 266 0.24 -1.79 -6.69
CA ILE A 266 0.13 -2.66 -7.86
C ILE A 266 1.54 -3.18 -8.14
N ALA A 267 1.69 -4.49 -8.29
CA ALA A 267 2.98 -5.12 -8.52
C ALA A 267 2.86 -6.22 -9.58
N PRO A 268 3.98 -6.73 -10.14
CA PRO A 268 3.92 -7.97 -10.91
C PRO A 268 3.27 -9.06 -10.06
N ALA A 269 2.37 -9.86 -10.63
CA ALA A 269 1.60 -10.85 -9.85
C ALA A 269 2.48 -11.88 -9.11
N LYS A 270 3.73 -12.05 -9.53
CA LYS A 270 4.73 -12.89 -8.83
C LYS A 270 5.24 -12.30 -7.51
N GLU A 271 4.95 -11.03 -7.22
CA GLU A 271 5.48 -10.28 -6.07
C GLU A 271 4.40 -9.94 -5.04
N VAL A 272 3.17 -10.39 -5.27
CA VAL A 272 2.00 -10.18 -4.40
C VAL A 272 1.67 -11.43 -3.60
#